data_8cb82d69d5cae9d0d5aa0c7bb8678a9a
#
_entry.id   8cb82d69d5cae9d0d5aa0c7bb8678a9a
#
_cell.length_a   1.000
_cell.length_b   1.000
_cell.length_c   1.000
_cell.angle_alpha   90.00
_cell.angle_beta   90.00
_cell.angle_gamma   90.00
#
_symmetry.space_group_name_H-M   'P 1'
#
loop_
_entity.id
_entity.type
_entity.pdbx_description
1 polymer ?
#
loop_
_entity_poly.entity_id
_entity_poly.type
_entity_poly.pdbx_seq_one_letter_code
_entity_poly.pdbx_strand_id
1 'polypeptide(L)'
;PKNVRECMIPILVVIYLARYPIFSIASRLFKENAIVQYNSAVTLLAVFVLVLFFCQIFMDEEDREAVGFLNIFYFACVCQCFAGVYNTAMRVGYYFMPAIAVALPSVVMDMKDYRSQRISYVAIMTVFLFYGLYALSSPSWAMTNPYHFFWCKL
;
A
#
# COMPACT_ATOMS: atom_id res chain seq x y z
N PRO A 1 -8.33 -19.80 -0.91
CA PRO A 1 -9.08 -20.30 0.25
C PRO A 1 -9.36 -19.16 1.21
N LYS A 2 -10.60 -19.07 1.70
CA LYS A 2 -11.09 -18.00 2.59
C LYS A 2 -10.17 -17.78 3.79
N ASN A 3 -9.72 -18.87 4.39
CA ASN A 3 -8.83 -18.83 5.57
C ASN A 3 -7.49 -18.11 5.33
N VAL A 4 -6.93 -18.19 4.12
CA VAL A 4 -5.66 -17.49 3.80
C VAL A 4 -5.89 -15.99 3.71
N ARG A 5 -7.02 -15.57 3.15
CA ARG A 5 -7.35 -14.15 3.00
C ARG A 5 -7.61 -13.47 4.36
N GLU A 6 -8.31 -14.17 5.25
CA GLU A 6 -8.54 -13.68 6.62
C GLU A 6 -7.23 -13.49 7.41
N CYS A 7 -6.20 -14.28 7.10
CA CYS A 7 -4.89 -14.16 7.73
C CYS A 7 -3.99 -13.06 7.16
N MET A 8 -4.34 -12.43 6.03
CA MET A 8 -3.47 -11.43 5.37
C MET A 8 -3.12 -10.26 6.30
N ILE A 9 -4.10 -9.64 6.96
CA ILE A 9 -3.88 -8.51 7.86
C ILE A 9 -3.10 -8.93 9.12
N PRO A 10 -3.46 -9.99 9.85
CA PRO A 10 -2.65 -10.49 10.96
C PRO A 10 -1.19 -10.77 10.57
N ILE A 11 -0.97 -11.37 9.40
CA ILE A 11 0.39 -11.63 8.90
C ILE A 11 1.15 -10.32 8.65
N LEU A 12 0.51 -9.30 8.06
CA LEU A 12 1.14 -7.99 7.89
C LEU A 12 1.55 -7.35 9.20
N VAL A 13 0.72 -7.46 10.24
CA VAL A 13 1.04 -6.95 11.58
C VAL A 13 2.27 -7.68 12.14
N VAL A 14 2.33 -9.00 12.02
CA VAL A 14 3.49 -9.79 12.46
C VAL A 14 4.75 -9.40 11.68
N ILE A 15 4.67 -9.26 10.37
CA ILE A 15 5.79 -8.82 9.52
C ILE A 15 6.25 -7.43 9.92
N TYR A 16 5.31 -6.50 10.15
CA TYR A 16 5.63 -5.13 10.56
C TYR A 16 6.34 -5.09 11.90
N LEU A 17 5.90 -5.87 12.88
CA LEU A 17 6.56 -5.97 14.18
C LEU A 17 7.95 -6.63 14.09
N ALA A 18 8.07 -7.64 13.23
CA ALA A 18 9.30 -8.39 13.02
C ALA A 18 10.26 -7.74 11.98
N ARG A 19 9.93 -6.59 11.41
CA ARG A 19 10.71 -5.98 10.32
C ARG A 19 12.18 -5.71 10.65
N TYR A 20 12.48 -5.28 11.89
CA TYR A 20 13.85 -5.01 12.33
C TYR A 20 14.70 -6.28 12.44
N PRO A 21 14.28 -7.34 13.16
CA PRO A 21 15.05 -8.58 13.21
C PRO A 21 15.17 -9.25 11.85
N ILE A 22 14.10 -9.27 11.03
CA ILE A 22 14.16 -9.82 9.67
C ILE A 22 15.21 -9.06 8.84
N PHE A 23 15.17 -7.73 8.86
CA PHE A 23 16.13 -6.92 8.12
C PHE A 23 17.55 -7.08 8.65
N SER A 24 17.76 -7.19 9.97
CA SER A 24 19.10 -7.43 10.56
C SER A 24 19.71 -8.74 10.06
N ILE A 25 18.92 -9.78 9.88
CA ILE A 25 19.39 -11.06 9.32
C ILE A 25 19.70 -10.89 7.82
N ALA A 26 18.78 -10.24 7.07
CA ALA A 26 18.96 -10.01 5.65
C ALA A 26 20.20 -9.14 5.35
N SER A 27 20.43 -8.07 6.10
CA SER A 27 21.58 -7.17 5.92
C SER A 27 22.93 -7.87 6.16
N ARG A 28 22.97 -8.83 7.09
CA ARG A 28 24.16 -9.65 7.31
C ARG A 28 24.48 -10.55 6.12
N LEU A 29 23.44 -11.05 5.44
CA LEU A 29 23.59 -11.91 4.27
C LEU A 29 24.03 -11.12 3.03
N PHE A 30 23.47 -9.91 2.84
CA PHE A 30 23.72 -9.11 1.63
C PHE A 30 24.80 -8.04 1.79
N LYS A 31 25.41 -7.91 2.99
CA LYS A 31 26.45 -6.90 3.30
C LYS A 31 26.04 -5.45 2.96
N GLU A 32 24.75 -5.18 2.92
CA GLU A 32 24.24 -3.82 2.66
C GLU A 32 24.11 -3.02 3.96
N ASN A 33 24.62 -1.79 3.93
CA ASN A 33 24.42 -0.85 5.03
C ASN A 33 22.99 -0.32 4.98
N ALA A 34 22.18 -0.71 5.96
CA ALA A 34 20.83 -0.20 6.11
C ALA A 34 20.86 1.28 6.48
N ILE A 35 20.33 2.12 5.61
CA ILE A 35 20.01 3.50 5.97
C ILE A 35 18.62 3.48 6.57
N VAL A 36 18.53 3.64 7.89
CA VAL A 36 17.25 3.76 8.60
C VAL A 36 16.58 5.06 8.19
N GLN A 37 15.50 4.97 7.44
CA GLN A 37 14.69 6.13 7.04
C GLN A 37 13.37 6.18 7.82
N TYR A 38 12.92 7.41 8.11
CA TYR A 38 11.88 7.73 9.09
C TYR A 38 10.43 7.68 8.58
N ASN A 39 9.55 7.42 9.49
CA ASN A 39 8.10 7.71 9.76
C ASN A 39 7.07 7.94 8.62
N SER A 40 7.37 8.45 7.45
CA SER A 40 6.39 8.64 6.37
C SER A 40 5.84 7.31 5.79
N ALA A 41 6.60 6.25 5.92
CA ALA A 41 6.21 4.91 5.47
C ALA A 41 5.00 4.34 6.23
N VAL A 42 4.78 4.75 7.47
CA VAL A 42 3.68 4.25 8.33
C VAL A 42 2.33 4.77 7.85
N THR A 43 2.23 6.03 7.45
CA THR A 43 0.97 6.62 6.96
C THR A 43 0.48 5.92 5.70
N LEU A 44 1.38 5.66 4.75
CA LEU A 44 1.05 4.92 3.54
C LEU A 44 0.65 3.48 3.83
N LEU A 45 1.36 2.82 4.74
CA LEU A 45 0.99 1.47 5.18
C LEU A 45 -0.40 1.43 5.82
N ALA A 46 -0.75 2.43 6.64
CA ALA A 46 -2.08 2.53 7.23
C ALA A 46 -3.18 2.65 6.16
N VAL A 47 -2.97 3.48 5.12
CA VAL A 47 -3.90 3.57 3.99
C VAL A 47 -4.01 2.23 3.26
N PHE A 48 -2.89 1.54 3.02
CA PHE A 48 -2.88 0.22 2.37
C PHE A 48 -3.65 -0.83 3.17
N VAL A 49 -3.47 -0.86 4.49
CA VAL A 49 -4.19 -1.78 5.39
C VAL A 49 -5.69 -1.48 5.39
N LEU A 50 -6.10 -0.21 5.38
CA LEU A 50 -7.51 0.17 5.27
C LEU A 50 -8.12 -0.30 3.95
N VAL A 51 -7.42 -0.10 2.84
CA VAL A 51 -7.88 -0.55 1.52
C VAL A 51 -7.95 -2.08 1.46
N LEU A 52 -6.94 -2.77 1.99
CA LEU A 52 -6.92 -4.23 2.06
C LEU A 52 -8.09 -4.76 2.90
N PHE A 53 -8.36 -4.14 4.05
CA PHE A 53 -9.49 -4.50 4.92
C PHE A 53 -10.83 -4.30 4.21
N PHE A 54 -11.00 -3.17 3.51
CA PHE A 54 -12.19 -2.92 2.70
C PHE A 54 -12.38 -3.99 1.64
N CYS A 55 -11.34 -4.31 0.87
CA CYS A 55 -11.40 -5.36 -0.13
C CYS A 55 -11.71 -6.74 0.48
N GLN A 56 -11.18 -7.06 1.66
CA GLN A 56 -11.46 -8.33 2.32
C GLN A 56 -12.93 -8.49 2.74
N ILE A 57 -13.60 -7.40 3.10
CA ILE A 57 -15.00 -7.44 3.53
C ILE A 57 -15.95 -7.55 2.34
N PHE A 58 -15.67 -6.82 1.27
CA PHE A 58 -16.64 -6.61 0.21
C PHE A 58 -16.36 -7.37 -1.09
N MET A 59 -15.17 -7.98 -1.23
CA MET A 59 -14.81 -8.72 -2.44
C MET A 59 -15.52 -10.06 -2.53
N ASP A 60 -16.11 -10.34 -3.69
CA ASP A 60 -16.61 -11.66 -4.00
C ASP A 60 -15.47 -12.66 -4.21
N GLU A 61 -15.60 -13.85 -3.64
CA GLU A 61 -14.58 -14.91 -3.76
C GLU A 61 -14.59 -15.58 -5.14
N GLU A 62 -15.67 -15.44 -5.88
CA GLU A 62 -15.82 -16.00 -7.22
C GLU A 62 -15.08 -15.18 -8.28
N ASP A 63 -14.83 -13.88 -8.03
CA ASP A 63 -14.05 -13.04 -8.92
C ASP A 63 -12.54 -13.34 -8.80
N ARG A 64 -12.08 -14.27 -9.64
CA ARG A 64 -10.67 -14.70 -9.67
C ARG A 64 -9.71 -13.58 -10.08
N GLU A 65 -10.15 -12.66 -10.91
CA GLU A 65 -9.31 -11.55 -11.38
C GLU A 65 -9.09 -10.55 -10.24
N ALA A 66 -10.14 -10.11 -9.56
CA ALA A 66 -10.03 -9.23 -8.41
C ALA A 66 -9.18 -9.85 -7.29
N VAL A 67 -9.37 -11.15 -7.02
CA VAL A 67 -8.54 -11.90 -6.06
C VAL A 67 -7.07 -11.91 -6.48
N GLY A 68 -6.79 -12.10 -7.79
CA GLY A 68 -5.42 -12.06 -8.33
C GLY A 68 -4.75 -10.70 -8.10
N PHE A 69 -5.43 -9.62 -8.44
CA PHE A 69 -4.91 -8.26 -8.23
C PHE A 69 -4.76 -7.92 -6.74
N LEU A 70 -5.66 -8.40 -5.88
CA LEU A 70 -5.54 -8.21 -4.44
C LEU A 70 -4.29 -8.90 -3.87
N ASN A 71 -3.97 -10.11 -4.35
CA ASN A 71 -2.75 -10.81 -3.94
C ASN A 71 -1.49 -10.06 -4.37
N ILE A 72 -1.49 -9.48 -5.57
CA ILE A 72 -0.40 -8.62 -6.05
C ILE A 72 -0.27 -7.37 -5.17
N PHE A 73 -1.38 -6.73 -4.84
CA PHE A 73 -1.40 -5.58 -3.94
C PHE A 73 -0.96 -5.95 -2.52
N TYR A 74 -1.31 -7.14 -2.03
CA TYR A 74 -0.82 -7.63 -0.74
C TYR A 74 0.70 -7.71 -0.70
N PHE A 75 1.35 -8.12 -1.80
CA PHE A 75 2.80 -8.08 -1.89
C PHE A 75 3.35 -6.65 -1.77
N ALA A 76 2.67 -5.65 -2.36
CA ALA A 76 3.03 -4.24 -2.16
C ALA A 76 2.94 -3.84 -0.68
N CYS A 77 1.90 -4.31 0.05
CA CYS A 77 1.76 -4.07 1.49
C CYS A 77 2.92 -4.68 2.29
N VAL A 78 3.34 -5.90 1.94
CA VAL A 78 4.51 -6.55 2.57
C VAL A 78 5.78 -5.73 2.32
N CYS A 79 6.02 -5.29 1.09
CA CYS A 79 7.16 -4.42 0.78
C CYS A 79 7.10 -3.11 1.58
N GLN A 80 5.90 -2.54 1.74
CA GLN A 80 5.70 -1.31 2.50
C GLN A 80 5.99 -1.47 4.01
N CYS A 81 5.82 -2.67 4.58
CA CYS A 81 6.24 -2.93 5.97
C CYS A 81 7.73 -2.70 6.18
N PHE A 82 8.55 -2.92 5.16
CA PHE A 82 10.00 -2.71 5.19
C PHE A 82 10.44 -1.32 4.73
N ALA A 83 9.54 -0.50 4.19
CA ALA A 83 9.87 0.82 3.61
C ALA A 83 10.57 1.76 4.61
N GLY A 84 10.25 1.67 5.90
CA GLY A 84 10.90 2.44 6.97
C GLY A 84 12.29 1.95 7.37
N VAL A 85 12.70 0.77 6.90
CA VAL A 85 13.99 0.14 7.22
C VAL A 85 14.86 0.04 5.98
N TYR A 86 14.27 -0.18 4.82
CA TYR A 86 14.97 -0.40 3.55
C TYR A 86 14.24 0.27 2.38
N ASN A 87 14.82 1.34 1.85
CA ASN A 87 14.19 2.16 0.82
C ASN A 87 13.91 1.41 -0.50
N THR A 88 14.76 0.44 -0.85
CA THR A 88 14.55 -0.37 -2.05
C THR A 88 13.26 -1.20 -1.96
N ALA A 89 12.89 -1.68 -0.77
CA ALA A 89 11.63 -2.40 -0.58
C ALA A 89 10.42 -1.51 -0.94
N MET A 90 10.45 -0.22 -0.57
CA MET A 90 9.42 0.74 -0.95
C MET A 90 9.32 0.89 -2.49
N ARG A 91 10.47 1.01 -3.17
CA ARG A 91 10.51 1.13 -4.64
C ARG A 91 9.95 -0.12 -5.31
N VAL A 92 10.31 -1.30 -4.82
CA VAL A 92 9.74 -2.57 -5.32
C VAL A 92 8.23 -2.60 -5.10
N GLY A 93 7.74 -2.19 -3.93
CA GLY A 93 6.31 -2.10 -3.63
C GLY A 93 5.54 -1.23 -4.63
N TYR A 94 6.11 -0.13 -5.08
CA TYR A 94 5.47 0.77 -6.05
C TYR A 94 5.15 0.13 -7.40
N TYR A 95 5.90 -0.89 -7.84
CA TYR A 95 5.58 -1.62 -9.06
C TYR A 95 4.30 -2.47 -8.94
N PHE A 96 3.93 -2.84 -7.72
CA PHE A 96 2.75 -3.67 -7.44
C PHE A 96 1.54 -2.85 -6.97
N MET A 97 1.73 -1.57 -6.60
CA MET A 97 0.63 -0.67 -6.22
C MET A 97 -0.47 -0.52 -7.29
N PRO A 98 -0.16 -0.42 -8.60
CA PRO A 98 -1.20 -0.25 -9.61
C PRO A 98 -2.25 -1.36 -9.62
N ALA A 99 -1.94 -2.55 -9.07
CA ALA A 99 -2.91 -3.64 -8.96
C ALA A 99 -4.19 -3.23 -8.19
N ILE A 100 -4.07 -2.29 -7.23
CA ILE A 100 -5.23 -1.79 -6.49
C ILE A 100 -6.16 -0.94 -7.36
N ALA A 101 -5.63 -0.28 -8.39
CA ALA A 101 -6.45 0.51 -9.30
C ALA A 101 -7.40 -0.36 -10.13
N VAL A 102 -7.12 -1.65 -10.24
CA VAL A 102 -8.00 -2.64 -10.90
C VAL A 102 -8.87 -3.35 -9.86
N ALA A 103 -8.28 -3.84 -8.76
CA ALA A 103 -8.99 -4.59 -7.73
C ALA A 103 -10.09 -3.76 -7.04
N LEU A 104 -9.81 -2.49 -6.74
CA LEU A 104 -10.72 -1.67 -5.95
C LEU A 104 -12.03 -1.32 -6.68
N PRO A 105 -12.02 -0.92 -7.95
CA PRO A 105 -13.25 -0.74 -8.72
C PRO A 105 -14.05 -2.02 -8.88
N SER A 106 -13.41 -3.18 -9.14
CA SER A 106 -14.10 -4.47 -9.22
C SER A 106 -14.85 -4.77 -7.93
N VAL A 107 -14.19 -4.65 -6.77
CA VAL A 107 -14.83 -4.86 -5.47
C VAL A 107 -16.03 -3.94 -5.25
N VAL A 108 -15.94 -2.67 -5.67
CA VAL A 108 -17.06 -1.72 -5.53
C VAL A 108 -18.20 -2.08 -6.48
N MET A 109 -17.89 -2.53 -7.70
CA MET A 109 -18.90 -2.91 -8.69
C MET A 109 -19.66 -4.19 -8.31
N ASP A 110 -19.03 -5.12 -7.60
CA ASP A 110 -19.64 -6.37 -7.14
C ASP A 110 -20.60 -6.20 -5.96
N MET A 111 -20.65 -5.00 -5.36
CA MET A 111 -21.60 -4.73 -4.28
C MET A 111 -23.04 -4.80 -4.76
N LYS A 112 -23.87 -5.62 -4.09
CA LYS A 112 -25.27 -5.87 -4.45
C LYS A 112 -26.18 -4.64 -4.29
N ASP A 113 -25.87 -3.74 -3.38
CA ASP A 113 -26.67 -2.56 -3.09
C ASP A 113 -26.06 -1.32 -3.74
N TYR A 114 -26.81 -0.69 -4.65
CA TYR A 114 -26.41 0.52 -5.36
C TYR A 114 -26.07 1.69 -4.42
N ARG A 115 -26.77 1.80 -3.29
CA ARG A 115 -26.48 2.84 -2.30
C ARG A 115 -25.14 2.63 -1.64
N SER A 116 -24.85 1.40 -1.23
CA SER A 116 -23.54 1.01 -0.65
C SER A 116 -22.42 1.21 -1.65
N GLN A 117 -22.65 0.83 -2.91
CA GLN A 117 -21.68 1.04 -4.01
C GLN A 117 -21.33 2.52 -4.16
N ARG A 118 -22.32 3.40 -4.21
CA ARG A 118 -22.11 4.84 -4.37
C ARG A 118 -21.41 5.47 -3.17
N ILE A 119 -21.79 5.07 -1.95
CA ILE A 119 -21.14 5.53 -0.71
C ILE A 119 -19.69 5.09 -0.67
N SER A 120 -19.40 3.83 -0.98
CA SER A 120 -18.05 3.29 -1.01
C SER A 120 -17.17 4.00 -2.04
N TYR A 121 -17.71 4.26 -3.24
CA TYR A 121 -17.00 5.00 -4.27
C TYR A 121 -16.60 6.41 -3.79
N VAL A 122 -17.56 7.15 -3.22
CA VAL A 122 -17.30 8.50 -2.68
C VAL A 122 -16.30 8.45 -1.53
N ALA A 123 -16.43 7.49 -0.62
CA ALA A 123 -15.52 7.34 0.51
C ALA A 123 -14.08 7.06 0.04
N ILE A 124 -13.91 6.15 -0.91
CA ILE A 124 -12.61 5.81 -1.49
C ILE A 124 -11.99 7.03 -2.17
N MET A 125 -12.75 7.72 -3.03
CA MET A 125 -12.28 8.92 -3.71
C MET A 125 -11.88 10.01 -2.72
N THR A 126 -12.64 10.17 -1.63
CA THR A 126 -12.34 11.12 -0.57
C THR A 126 -11.04 10.79 0.14
N VAL A 127 -10.84 9.53 0.52
CA VAL A 127 -9.59 9.08 1.18
C VAL A 127 -8.38 9.32 0.28
N PHE A 128 -8.46 8.95 -1.00
CA PHE A 128 -7.35 9.17 -1.94
C PHE A 128 -7.10 10.65 -2.22
N LEU A 129 -8.16 11.48 -2.29
CA LEU A 129 -8.02 12.91 -2.44
C LEU A 129 -7.29 13.53 -1.23
N PHE A 130 -7.73 13.23 -0.01
CA PHE A 130 -7.08 13.73 1.21
C PHE A 130 -5.63 13.24 1.33
N TYR A 131 -5.40 11.96 1.00
CA TYR A 131 -4.05 11.42 0.98
C TYR A 131 -3.17 12.12 -0.07
N GLY A 132 -3.68 12.37 -1.27
CA GLY A 132 -2.97 13.11 -2.31
C GLY A 132 -2.64 14.54 -1.89
N LEU A 133 -3.60 15.25 -1.29
CA LEU A 133 -3.39 16.60 -0.76
C LEU A 133 -2.33 16.59 0.37
N TYR A 134 -2.40 15.62 1.27
CA TYR A 134 -1.39 15.45 2.32
C TYR A 134 0.00 15.18 1.72
N ALA A 135 0.11 14.31 0.74
CA ALA A 135 1.36 13.99 0.06
C ALA A 135 1.94 15.23 -0.66
N LEU A 136 1.09 16.03 -1.31
CA LEU A 136 1.51 17.26 -1.98
C LEU A 136 1.93 18.37 -1.00
N SER A 137 1.34 18.42 0.19
CA SER A 137 1.68 19.40 1.22
C SER A 137 2.99 19.10 1.94
N SER A 138 3.51 17.88 1.82
CA SER A 138 4.74 17.45 2.49
C SER A 138 5.95 17.60 1.56
N PRO A 139 6.89 18.53 1.81
CA PRO A 139 8.06 18.76 0.95
C PRO A 139 8.97 17.54 0.80
N SER A 140 8.92 16.62 1.76
CA SER A 140 9.79 15.43 1.80
C SER A 140 9.29 14.26 0.96
N TRP A 141 8.03 14.30 0.46
CA TRP A 141 7.38 13.10 -0.06
C TRP A 141 7.68 12.78 -1.51
N ALA A 142 7.78 13.77 -2.37
CA ALA A 142 7.98 13.47 -3.79
C ALA A 142 8.94 14.42 -4.50
N MET A 143 9.56 15.37 -3.80
CA MET A 143 10.29 16.50 -4.41
C MET A 143 9.46 17.21 -5.51
N THR A 144 8.15 17.12 -5.42
CA THR A 144 7.21 17.65 -6.43
C THR A 144 6.77 19.07 -6.11
N ASN A 145 7.00 19.54 -4.89
CA ASN A 145 6.64 20.88 -4.48
C ASN A 145 7.76 21.55 -3.64
N PRO A 146 8.44 22.59 -4.13
CA PRO A 146 8.27 23.16 -5.47
C PRO A 146 8.87 22.29 -6.57
N TYR A 147 8.13 22.11 -7.67
CA TYR A 147 8.63 21.39 -8.84
C TYR A 147 9.69 22.24 -9.56
N HIS A 148 10.94 21.80 -9.53
CA HIS A 148 12.02 22.43 -10.28
C HIS A 148 12.28 21.63 -11.55
N PHE A 149 12.04 22.24 -12.69
CA PHE A 149 12.45 21.65 -13.95
C PHE A 149 13.97 21.54 -14.00
N PHE A 150 14.49 20.45 -14.56
CA PHE A 150 15.93 20.18 -14.63
C PHE A 150 16.74 21.28 -15.38
N TRP A 151 16.07 22.13 -16.15
CA TRP A 151 16.66 23.30 -16.82
C TRP A 151 16.60 24.59 -16.01
N CYS A 152 15.90 24.61 -14.87
CA CYS A 152 15.97 25.74 -13.96
C CYS A 152 17.26 25.62 -13.16
N LYS A 153 18.27 26.44 -13.53
CA LYS A 153 19.46 26.61 -12.67
C LYS A 153 19.00 27.29 -11.38
N LEU A 154 19.29 26.65 -10.25
CA LEU A 154 19.18 27.22 -8.92
C LEU A 154 20.12 28.42 -8.78
#